data_149c2ee8b9a30627fed2936ba6142d0b
#
_entry.id   149c2ee8b9a30627fed2936ba6142d0b
#
_cell.length_a   1.000
_cell.length_b   1.000
_cell.length_c   1.000
_cell.angle_alpha   90.00
_cell.angle_beta   90.00
_cell.angle_gamma   90.00
#
_symmetry.space_group_name_H-M   'P 1'
#
loop_
_entity.id
_entity.type
_entity.pdbx_description
1 polymer ?
#
loop_
_entity_poly.entity_id
_entity_poly.type
_entity_poly.pdbx_seq_one_letter_code
_entity_poly.pdbx_strand_id
1 'polypeptide(L)'
;MNHDFAAKPALSSGGGGLVSTTTDYMRFCQMLLNGGQLDGVRILSPLSVELMRTNVLAPSVPILAPGAGFGLDFAIYTDPVAAGGYYGKGTYWWGGAAGTWFWIDPVNDLIVVGMIQQAAGTGAAAVAAVPDVRGLSHAWTYQAIVK
;
A
#
# COMPACT_ATOMS: atom_id res chain seq x y z
N MET A 1 9.03 6.41 -20.98
CA MET A 1 8.79 5.09 -21.60
C MET A 1 7.37 5.10 -22.13
N ASN A 2 7.22 5.02 -23.45
CA ASN A 2 5.89 4.87 -24.07
C ASN A 2 5.54 3.37 -24.05
N HIS A 3 4.83 2.91 -23.02
CA HIS A 3 4.28 1.56 -23.02
C HIS A 3 2.84 1.62 -23.54
N ASP A 4 2.59 0.94 -24.64
CA ASP A 4 1.23 0.66 -25.09
C ASP A 4 0.68 -0.51 -24.29
N PHE A 5 -0.09 -0.21 -23.24
CA PHE A 5 -0.71 -1.23 -22.39
C PHE A 5 -1.86 -1.98 -23.07
N ALA A 6 -2.30 -1.56 -24.26
CA ALA A 6 -3.29 -2.28 -25.06
C ALA A 6 -2.63 -3.35 -25.96
N ALA A 7 -1.33 -3.24 -26.22
CA ALA A 7 -0.61 -4.23 -27.00
C ALA A 7 -0.23 -5.46 -26.16
N LYS A 8 -0.19 -6.64 -26.81
CA LYS A 8 0.28 -7.87 -26.14
C LYS A 8 1.76 -7.70 -25.76
N PRO A 9 2.12 -7.79 -24.47
CA PRO A 9 3.50 -7.62 -24.06
C PRO A 9 4.39 -8.77 -24.53
N ALA A 10 5.64 -8.47 -24.84
CA ALA A 10 6.65 -9.49 -25.15
C ALA A 10 7.01 -10.34 -23.92
N LEU A 11 6.87 -9.76 -22.73
CA LEU A 11 7.10 -10.42 -21.44
C LEU A 11 5.95 -10.06 -20.48
N SER A 12 5.30 -11.06 -19.92
CA SER A 12 4.31 -10.85 -18.86
C SER A 12 5.03 -10.52 -17.55
N SER A 13 4.95 -9.26 -17.13
CA SER A 13 5.58 -8.77 -15.89
C SER A 13 4.55 -8.70 -14.77
N GLY A 14 4.74 -9.47 -13.70
CA GLY A 14 3.89 -9.39 -12.52
C GLY A 14 4.08 -8.10 -11.72
N GLY A 15 5.24 -7.44 -11.85
CA GLY A 15 5.56 -6.20 -11.13
C GLY A 15 5.15 -4.91 -11.84
N GLY A 16 4.79 -4.96 -13.12
CA GLY A 16 4.50 -3.73 -13.89
C GLY A 16 3.61 -3.95 -15.11
N GLY A 17 3.01 -5.13 -15.26
CA GLY A 17 2.23 -5.51 -16.44
C GLY A 17 0.71 -5.34 -16.31
N LEU A 18 0.23 -4.97 -15.15
CA LEU A 18 -1.21 -4.80 -14.90
C LEU A 18 -1.58 -3.31 -14.87
N VAL A 19 -2.75 -3.02 -15.42
CA VAL A 19 -3.43 -1.73 -15.28
C VAL A 19 -4.72 -1.93 -14.50
N SER A 20 -5.10 -0.93 -13.68
CA SER A 20 -6.29 -0.99 -12.85
C SER A 20 -6.91 0.40 -12.71
N THR A 21 -8.09 0.46 -12.13
CA THR A 21 -8.74 1.71 -11.71
C THR A 21 -8.66 1.86 -10.20
N THR A 22 -8.84 3.08 -9.70
CA THR A 22 -8.95 3.33 -8.25
C THR A 22 -10.08 2.50 -7.62
N THR A 23 -11.21 2.39 -8.31
CA THR A 23 -12.38 1.62 -7.84
C THR A 23 -12.07 0.13 -7.74
N ASP A 24 -11.45 -0.45 -8.75
CA ASP A 24 -11.12 -1.88 -8.73
C ASP A 24 -10.08 -2.20 -7.65
N TYR A 25 -9.08 -1.32 -7.51
CA TYR A 25 -8.07 -1.51 -6.47
C TYR A 25 -8.65 -1.31 -5.06
N MET A 26 -9.60 -0.39 -4.90
CA MET A 26 -10.35 -0.23 -3.64
C MET A 26 -11.12 -1.51 -3.28
N ARG A 27 -11.74 -2.19 -4.26
CA ARG A 27 -12.43 -3.47 -4.03
C ARG A 27 -11.47 -4.57 -3.59
N PHE A 28 -10.26 -4.61 -4.16
CA PHE A 28 -9.20 -5.51 -3.71
C PHE A 28 -8.80 -5.22 -2.25
N CYS A 29 -8.58 -3.95 -1.90
CA CYS A 29 -8.29 -3.55 -0.53
C CYS A 29 -9.42 -3.90 0.44
N GLN A 30 -10.68 -3.72 0.03
CA GLN A 30 -11.85 -4.08 0.84
C GLN A 30 -11.93 -5.59 1.07
N MET A 31 -11.63 -6.40 0.06
CA MET A 31 -11.54 -7.85 0.20
C MET A 31 -10.50 -8.24 1.27
N LEU A 32 -9.34 -7.59 1.27
CA LEU A 32 -8.30 -7.83 2.27
C LEU A 32 -8.74 -7.37 3.67
N LEU A 33 -9.33 -6.17 3.80
CA LEU A 33 -9.83 -5.65 5.08
C LEU A 33 -10.90 -6.57 5.69
N ASN A 34 -11.74 -7.15 4.85
CA ASN A 34 -12.78 -8.13 5.23
C ASN A 34 -12.20 -9.55 5.50
N GLY A 35 -10.89 -9.71 5.60
CA GLY A 35 -10.27 -11.02 5.85
C GLY A 35 -10.42 -12.00 4.70
N GLY A 36 -10.33 -11.51 3.46
CA GLY A 36 -10.31 -12.33 2.25
C GLY A 36 -11.66 -12.58 1.59
N GLN A 37 -12.67 -11.79 1.91
CA GLN A 37 -14.04 -11.93 1.36
C GLN A 37 -14.55 -10.60 0.82
N LEU A 38 -15.26 -10.65 -0.31
CA LEU A 38 -15.96 -9.51 -0.90
C LEU A 38 -17.28 -9.96 -1.52
N ASP A 39 -18.35 -9.20 -1.30
CA ASP A 39 -19.70 -9.45 -1.86
C ASP A 39 -20.18 -10.90 -1.64
N GLY A 40 -19.91 -11.47 -0.48
CA GLY A 40 -20.27 -12.84 -0.13
C GLY A 40 -19.33 -13.93 -0.71
N VAL A 41 -18.40 -13.56 -1.59
CA VAL A 41 -17.43 -14.48 -2.19
C VAL A 41 -16.12 -14.48 -1.40
N ARG A 42 -15.67 -15.66 -0.97
CA ARG A 42 -14.36 -15.83 -0.32
C ARG A 42 -13.29 -16.14 -1.36
N ILE A 43 -12.26 -15.30 -1.40
CA ILE A 43 -11.10 -15.43 -2.29
C ILE A 43 -9.90 -15.96 -1.53
N LEU A 44 -9.69 -15.47 -0.29
CA LEU A 44 -8.61 -15.91 0.60
C LEU A 44 -9.18 -16.34 1.95
N SER A 45 -8.50 -17.23 2.64
CA SER A 45 -8.83 -17.53 4.04
C SER A 45 -8.44 -16.35 4.94
N PRO A 46 -9.13 -16.13 6.08
CA PRO A 46 -8.71 -15.11 7.06
C PRO A 46 -7.26 -15.32 7.53
N LEU A 47 -6.84 -16.57 7.70
CA LEU A 47 -5.47 -16.92 8.10
C LEU A 47 -4.44 -16.56 7.01
N SER A 48 -4.81 -16.68 5.73
CA SER A 48 -3.94 -16.25 4.63
C SER A 48 -3.73 -14.74 4.65
N VAL A 49 -4.79 -13.97 4.84
CA VAL A 49 -4.70 -12.51 4.96
C VAL A 49 -3.88 -12.10 6.19
N GLU A 50 -4.08 -12.79 7.32
CA GLU A 50 -3.30 -12.52 8.52
C GLU A 50 -1.81 -12.80 8.29
N LEU A 51 -1.46 -13.90 7.63
CA LEU A 51 -0.07 -14.21 7.29
C LEU A 51 0.54 -13.16 6.36
N MET A 52 -0.21 -12.70 5.36
CA MET A 52 0.25 -11.65 4.42
C MET A 52 0.60 -10.36 5.14
N ARG A 53 -0.09 -10.00 6.21
CA ARG A 53 0.11 -8.78 7.01
C ARG A 53 0.85 -9.01 8.34
N THR A 54 1.49 -10.16 8.52
CA THR A 54 2.36 -10.45 9.66
C THR A 54 3.82 -10.19 9.27
N ASN A 55 4.57 -9.51 10.14
CA ASN A 55 6.00 -9.28 9.90
C ASN A 55 6.76 -10.62 9.92
N VAL A 56 7.36 -10.96 8.80
CA VAL A 56 8.14 -12.21 8.62
C VAL A 56 9.64 -11.95 8.49
N LEU A 57 10.08 -10.69 8.58
CA LEU A 57 11.50 -10.36 8.51
C LEU A 57 12.22 -10.84 9.77
N ALA A 58 13.39 -11.46 9.58
CA ALA A 58 14.29 -11.74 10.67
C ALA A 58 14.84 -10.41 11.27
N PRO A 59 15.15 -10.36 12.58
CA PRO A 59 15.65 -9.14 13.23
C PRO A 59 16.92 -8.55 12.60
N SER A 60 17.69 -9.37 11.88
CA SER A 60 18.91 -8.97 11.17
C SER A 60 18.66 -8.31 9.82
N VAL A 61 17.43 -8.37 9.30
CA VAL A 61 17.09 -7.77 8.01
C VAL A 61 16.77 -6.29 8.21
N PRO A 62 17.42 -5.38 7.47
CA PRO A 62 17.10 -3.97 7.54
C PRO A 62 15.63 -3.70 7.23
N ILE A 63 14.95 -2.95 8.08
CA ILE A 63 13.57 -2.52 7.90
C ILE A 63 13.51 -1.26 7.03
N LEU A 64 12.37 -1.04 6.37
CA LEU A 64 12.14 0.13 5.51
C LEU A 64 12.20 1.45 6.27
N ALA A 65 11.73 1.45 7.53
CA ALA A 65 11.73 2.60 8.43
C ALA A 65 11.58 2.11 9.87
N PRO A 66 11.91 2.92 10.88
CA PRO A 66 11.61 2.61 12.28
C PRO A 66 10.14 2.22 12.44
N GLY A 67 9.85 1.20 13.24
CA GLY A 67 8.48 0.72 13.47
C GLY A 67 7.80 0.02 12.31
N ALA A 68 8.50 -0.19 11.18
CA ALA A 68 7.99 -0.92 10.04
C ALA A 68 8.48 -2.38 10.04
N GLY A 69 7.74 -3.25 9.38
CA GLY A 69 8.09 -4.61 9.05
C GLY A 69 7.66 -4.92 7.62
N PHE A 70 7.77 -6.18 7.21
CA PHE A 70 7.30 -6.63 5.91
C PHE A 70 6.68 -8.03 6.02
N GLY A 71 5.50 -8.19 5.44
CA GLY A 71 4.79 -9.46 5.32
C GLY A 71 5.13 -10.19 4.02
N LEU A 72 4.17 -10.94 3.49
CA LEU A 72 4.38 -11.64 2.22
C LEU A 72 4.33 -10.69 1.01
N ASP A 73 3.58 -9.57 1.11
CA ASP A 73 3.38 -8.66 -0.03
C ASP A 73 3.29 -7.18 0.37
N PHE A 74 3.25 -6.90 1.68
CA PHE A 74 3.00 -5.57 2.21
C PHE A 74 4.03 -5.15 3.23
N ALA A 75 4.39 -3.87 3.23
CA ALA A 75 4.98 -3.24 4.40
C ALA A 75 3.91 -3.09 5.50
N ILE A 76 4.34 -3.17 6.76
CA ILE A 76 3.44 -3.21 7.92
C ILE A 76 3.99 -2.25 8.97
N TYR A 77 3.12 -1.44 9.59
CA TYR A 77 3.47 -0.68 10.78
C TYR A 77 3.29 -1.55 12.03
N THR A 78 4.39 -2.11 12.51
CA THR A 78 4.43 -2.95 13.72
C THR A 78 4.46 -2.11 15.00
N ASP A 79 5.04 -0.91 14.91
CA ASP A 79 5.08 0.11 15.96
C ASP A 79 4.84 1.50 15.33
N PRO A 80 3.59 1.98 15.31
CA PRO A 80 3.23 3.27 14.74
C PRO A 80 3.93 4.46 15.41
N VAL A 81 4.21 4.37 16.70
CA VAL A 81 4.90 5.44 17.44
C VAL A 81 6.35 5.57 16.96
N ALA A 82 7.05 4.46 16.84
CA ALA A 82 8.41 4.46 16.29
C ALA A 82 8.43 4.89 14.81
N ALA A 83 7.35 4.60 14.06
CA ALA A 83 7.19 5.04 12.68
C ALA A 83 6.85 6.55 12.55
N GLY A 84 6.55 7.22 13.65
CA GLY A 84 6.20 8.66 13.67
C GLY A 84 4.84 8.96 13.04
N GLY A 85 3.92 8.00 13.00
CA GLY A 85 2.63 8.13 12.33
C GLY A 85 1.41 7.89 13.24
N TYR A 86 0.25 8.25 12.74
CA TYR A 86 -1.05 8.10 13.41
C TYR A 86 -1.77 6.80 13.05
N TYR A 87 -1.07 5.87 12.42
CA TYR A 87 -1.62 4.60 11.93
C TYR A 87 -2.07 3.70 13.08
N GLY A 88 -3.07 2.88 12.85
CA GLY A 88 -3.33 1.74 13.71
C GLY A 88 -2.19 0.72 13.62
N LYS A 89 -1.87 0.05 14.73
CA LYS A 89 -0.89 -1.04 14.71
C LYS A 89 -1.37 -2.16 13.78
N GLY A 90 -0.49 -2.61 12.89
CA GLY A 90 -0.84 -3.60 11.88
C GLY A 90 -1.42 -3.01 10.59
N THR A 91 -1.43 -1.67 10.44
CA THR A 91 -1.68 -1.04 9.13
C THR A 91 -0.66 -1.55 8.13
N TYR A 92 -1.14 -1.97 6.95
CA TYR A 92 -0.30 -2.48 5.89
C TYR A 92 -0.49 -1.69 4.60
N TRP A 93 0.59 -1.57 3.84
CA TRP A 93 0.65 -0.62 2.75
C TRP A 93 1.71 -0.98 1.72
N TRP A 94 1.62 -0.37 0.54
CA TRP A 94 2.71 -0.30 -0.43
C TRP A 94 2.56 0.91 -1.35
N GLY A 95 3.58 1.12 -2.18
CA GLY A 95 3.60 2.18 -3.17
C GLY A 95 4.21 1.73 -4.49
N GLY A 96 3.79 2.35 -5.58
CA GLY A 96 4.26 2.07 -6.93
C GLY A 96 5.27 3.08 -7.45
N ALA A 97 6.13 2.66 -8.37
CA ALA A 97 7.12 3.51 -9.02
C ALA A 97 6.51 4.65 -9.86
N ALA A 98 5.26 4.49 -10.29
CA ALA A 98 4.51 5.52 -11.03
C ALA A 98 3.74 6.50 -10.12
N GLY A 99 3.98 6.46 -8.80
CA GLY A 99 3.39 7.39 -7.83
C GLY A 99 2.07 6.93 -7.23
N THR A 100 1.63 5.69 -7.47
CA THR A 100 0.46 5.12 -6.82
C THR A 100 0.78 4.65 -5.41
N TRP A 101 -0.22 4.63 -4.52
CA TRP A 101 -0.07 4.09 -3.17
C TRP A 101 -1.41 3.59 -2.63
N PHE A 102 -1.34 2.75 -1.61
CA PHE A 102 -2.49 2.41 -0.78
C PHE A 102 -2.03 2.11 0.64
N TRP A 103 -2.97 2.20 1.58
CA TRP A 103 -2.85 1.58 2.89
C TRP A 103 -4.22 1.09 3.37
N ILE A 104 -4.16 0.07 4.22
CA ILE A 104 -5.31 -0.53 4.87
C ILE A 104 -5.02 -0.54 6.36
N ASP A 105 -5.87 0.11 7.14
CA ASP A 105 -5.79 0.20 8.59
C ASP A 105 -6.93 -0.57 9.25
N PRO A 106 -6.69 -1.80 9.70
CA PRO A 106 -7.74 -2.63 10.30
C PRO A 106 -8.22 -2.13 11.65
N VAL A 107 -7.42 -1.31 12.36
CA VAL A 107 -7.78 -0.75 13.66
C VAL A 107 -8.82 0.35 13.52
N ASN A 108 -8.70 1.15 12.47
CA ASN A 108 -9.59 2.26 12.19
C ASN A 108 -10.66 1.93 11.12
N ASP A 109 -10.69 0.70 10.62
CA ASP A 109 -11.58 0.25 9.52
C ASP A 109 -11.47 1.17 8.31
N LEU A 110 -10.24 1.44 7.87
CA LEU A 110 -9.93 2.48 6.91
C LEU A 110 -9.12 1.94 5.73
N ILE A 111 -9.51 2.35 4.55
CA ILE A 111 -8.75 2.14 3.30
C ILE A 111 -8.52 3.47 2.62
N VAL A 112 -7.30 3.67 2.14
CA VAL A 112 -6.98 4.79 1.24
C VAL A 112 -6.22 4.27 0.03
N VAL A 113 -6.63 4.72 -1.15
CA VAL A 113 -5.96 4.43 -2.42
C VAL A 113 -5.70 5.75 -3.13
N GLY A 114 -4.45 5.99 -3.50
CA GLY A 114 -4.04 7.13 -4.28
C GLY A 114 -3.42 6.70 -5.61
N MET A 115 -3.93 7.26 -6.71
CA MET A 115 -3.42 6.97 -8.05
C MET A 115 -3.07 8.26 -8.77
N ILE A 116 -1.78 8.45 -8.99
CA ILE A 116 -1.23 9.54 -9.79
C ILE A 116 -0.24 8.96 -10.82
N GLN A 117 0.03 9.71 -11.87
CA GLN A 117 1.02 9.35 -12.88
C GLN A 117 2.27 10.21 -12.70
N GLN A 118 3.04 9.88 -11.67
CA GLN A 118 4.26 10.58 -11.34
C GLN A 118 5.35 9.57 -11.03
N ALA A 119 6.21 9.32 -11.99
CA ALA A 119 7.37 8.48 -11.75
C ALA A 119 8.23 9.07 -10.62
N ALA A 120 8.63 8.24 -9.68
CA ALA A 120 9.61 8.59 -8.68
C ALA A 120 10.88 9.06 -9.40
N GLY A 121 11.20 10.35 -9.33
CA GLY A 121 12.39 10.90 -9.93
C GLY A 121 13.64 10.34 -9.26
N THR A 122 14.63 9.99 -10.04
CA THR A 122 15.96 9.64 -9.54
C THR A 122 16.81 10.90 -9.42
N GLY A 123 16.93 11.42 -8.21
CA GLY A 123 17.83 12.55 -7.91
C GLY A 123 17.21 13.61 -7.01
N ALA A 124 18.03 14.33 -6.27
CA ALA A 124 17.62 15.34 -5.29
C ALA A 124 16.76 16.48 -5.88
N ALA A 125 16.90 16.79 -7.17
CA ALA A 125 16.11 17.83 -7.85
C ALA A 125 14.68 17.36 -8.16
N ALA A 126 14.43 16.07 -8.30
CA ALA A 126 13.08 15.54 -8.58
C ALA A 126 12.21 15.48 -7.31
N VAL A 127 12.82 15.35 -6.14
CA VAL A 127 12.12 15.30 -4.85
C VAL A 127 11.66 16.70 -4.42
N ALA A 128 12.37 17.76 -4.81
CA ALA A 128 12.07 19.14 -4.40
C ALA A 128 10.93 19.82 -5.19
N ALA A 129 10.53 19.26 -6.32
CA ALA A 129 9.60 19.94 -7.26
C ALA A 129 8.13 19.49 -7.09
N VAL A 130 7.85 18.48 -6.27
CA VAL A 130 6.51 17.91 -6.17
C VAL A 130 6.07 17.79 -4.72
N PRO A 131 4.87 18.28 -4.37
CA PRO A 131 4.31 18.07 -3.03
C PRO A 131 4.29 16.58 -2.69
N ASP A 132 4.66 16.24 -1.47
CA ASP A 132 4.49 14.88 -0.92
C ASP A 132 2.99 14.59 -0.69
N VAL A 133 2.28 14.38 -1.80
CA VAL A 133 0.83 14.11 -1.80
C VAL A 133 0.52 12.87 -0.96
N ARG A 134 1.42 11.89 -0.96
CA ARG A 134 1.26 10.67 -0.17
C ARG A 134 1.35 10.96 1.33
N GLY A 135 2.40 11.62 1.78
CA GLY A 135 2.56 12.02 3.20
C GLY A 135 1.45 12.94 3.67
N LEU A 136 1.08 13.94 2.84
CA LEU A 136 -0.04 14.82 3.14
C LEU A 136 -1.37 14.06 3.23
N SER A 137 -1.63 13.11 2.35
CA SER A 137 -2.85 12.31 2.39
C SER A 137 -2.96 11.48 3.68
N HIS A 138 -1.84 10.95 4.21
CA HIS A 138 -1.82 10.31 5.51
C HIS A 138 -2.24 11.28 6.62
N ALA A 139 -1.57 12.43 6.72
CA ALA A 139 -1.85 13.41 7.78
C ALA A 139 -3.32 13.86 7.77
N TRP A 140 -3.84 14.23 6.60
CA TRP A 140 -5.22 14.73 6.47
C TRP A 140 -6.27 13.64 6.73
N THR A 141 -6.03 12.41 6.28
CA THR A 141 -6.96 11.31 6.50
C THR A 141 -7.12 11.04 8.00
N TYR A 142 -6.02 10.90 8.74
CA TYR A 142 -6.10 10.62 10.17
C TYR A 142 -6.60 11.80 11.00
N GLN A 143 -6.35 13.04 10.57
CA GLN A 143 -6.94 14.22 11.20
C GLN A 143 -8.45 14.33 11.00
N ALA A 144 -8.99 13.73 9.94
CA ALA A 144 -10.42 13.74 9.64
C ALA A 144 -11.22 12.66 10.38
N ILE A 145 -10.55 11.70 11.05
CA ILE A 145 -11.23 10.65 11.80
C ILE A 145 -11.80 11.26 13.10
N VAL A 146 -13.12 11.25 13.21
CA VAL A 146 -13.86 11.62 14.41
C VAL A 146 -14.39 10.34 15.04
N LYS A 147 -13.90 10.02 16.24
CA LYS A 147 -14.37 8.89 17.05
C LYS A 147 -15.25 9.38 18.17
#